data_e14752cbc2494e59de35268ebad57b47
#
_entry.id   e14752cbc2494e59de35268ebad57b47
#
_cell.length_a   1.000
_cell.length_b   1.000
_cell.length_c   1.000
_cell.angle_alpha   90.00
_cell.angle_beta   90.00
_cell.angle_gamma   90.00
#
_symmetry.space_group_name_H-M   'P 1'
#
loop_
_entity.id
_entity.type
_entity.pdbx_description
1 polymer ?
#
loop_
_entity_poly.entity_id
_entity_poly.type
_entity_poly.pdbx_seq_one_letter_code
_entity_poly.pdbx_strand_id
1 'polypeptide(L)'
;APTTGLEQILPGRPPLPHAEEKGAFFVYQRELAPGTRLEQYEIIRVLGSGGFGITYLAKDLFLNRNVVIKENFPSSCSYRDPLTGHIRPNNEHDLENYTWALKSFLSEAQTLAELNHPGIVRILSVFEANGTAYFAMENITGLSLDYLGEKLHSTGHRYTEDELKGLLTRLLRILDYLHSRHIYHRDIKPGNILLTEEGTPVLIDFGAARHALKLHAATVLTTQGYSSPEQALGKTNIGPWSDLYSVGATFYALLTGHPPERA
;
A
#
# COMPACT_ATOMS: atom_id res chain seq x y z
N ALA A 1 45.62 -0.07 19.60
CA ALA A 1 44.18 -0.02 19.61
C ALA A 1 43.66 -0.55 18.28
N PRO A 2 42.80 -1.57 18.22
CA PRO A 2 42.28 -2.09 16.97
C PRO A 2 41.15 -1.21 16.47
N THR A 3 41.24 -0.74 15.24
CA THR A 3 40.19 -0.08 14.46
C THR A 3 39.10 -1.09 14.12
N THR A 4 37.91 -0.75 14.48
CA THR A 4 36.68 -1.52 14.33
C THR A 4 36.28 -1.66 12.85
N GLY A 5 35.94 -2.90 12.49
CA GLY A 5 35.63 -3.37 11.13
C GLY A 5 34.28 -2.89 10.58
N LEU A 6 34.12 -1.60 10.32
CA LEU A 6 32.97 -1.02 9.64
C LEU A 6 33.25 -0.53 8.20
N GLU A 7 34.49 -0.74 7.71
CA GLU A 7 34.89 -0.30 6.36
C GLU A 7 34.68 -1.34 5.23
N GLN A 8 34.04 -2.49 5.49
CA GLN A 8 33.91 -3.55 4.48
C GLN A 8 32.49 -3.76 3.91
N ILE A 9 31.55 -2.84 4.09
CA ILE A 9 30.13 -3.07 3.68
C ILE A 9 29.65 -2.13 2.56
N LEU A 10 30.49 -1.32 1.95
CA LEU A 10 30.09 -0.52 0.78
C LEU A 10 30.92 -0.91 -0.45
N PRO A 11 30.50 -1.90 -1.27
CA PRO A 11 31.00 -1.94 -2.63
C PRO A 11 30.38 -0.74 -3.38
N GLY A 12 31.25 0.12 -3.91
CA GLY A 12 30.87 1.21 -4.77
C GLY A 12 29.94 0.73 -5.89
N ARG A 13 29.04 1.63 -6.31
CA ARG A 13 28.17 1.43 -7.48
C ARG A 13 29.04 0.89 -8.62
N PRO A 14 28.71 -0.26 -9.24
CA PRO A 14 29.40 -0.67 -10.44
C PRO A 14 29.27 0.46 -11.47
N PRO A 15 30.33 0.84 -12.20
CA PRO A 15 30.25 1.85 -13.24
C PRO A 15 29.16 1.45 -14.22
N LEU A 16 28.34 2.44 -14.60
CA LEU A 16 27.34 2.24 -15.65
C LEU A 16 28.07 1.62 -16.85
N PRO A 17 27.60 0.54 -17.45
CA PRO A 17 28.23 -0.04 -18.62
C PRO A 17 28.26 1.03 -19.69
N HIS A 18 29.46 1.28 -20.25
CA HIS A 18 29.63 2.16 -21.38
C HIS A 18 28.74 1.66 -22.52
N ALA A 19 27.99 2.60 -23.11
CA ALA A 19 27.06 2.37 -24.19
C ALA A 19 27.79 1.92 -25.46
N GLU A 20 28.12 0.64 -25.55
CA GLU A 20 28.47 -0.05 -26.82
C GLU A 20 28.41 -1.56 -26.62
N GLU A 21 27.18 -2.08 -26.36
CA GLU A 21 26.85 -3.46 -26.75
C GLU A 21 25.35 -3.55 -27.03
N LYS A 22 25.06 -4.12 -28.19
CA LYS A 22 23.75 -4.18 -28.84
C LYS A 22 22.66 -4.79 -27.94
N GLY A 23 21.63 -4.01 -27.59
CA GLY A 23 20.25 -4.49 -27.66
C GLY A 23 19.75 -5.44 -26.57
N ALA A 24 20.20 -5.36 -25.33
CA ALA A 24 19.43 -5.86 -24.19
C ALA A 24 19.01 -4.66 -23.33
N PHE A 25 17.81 -4.18 -23.53
CA PHE A 25 17.13 -3.35 -22.56
C PHE A 25 17.00 -4.21 -21.29
N PHE A 26 17.86 -4.02 -20.29
CA PHE A 26 17.58 -4.49 -18.94
C PHE A 26 16.37 -3.69 -18.44
N VAL A 27 15.19 -4.23 -18.67
CA VAL A 27 13.99 -3.77 -17.95
C VAL A 27 14.29 -4.08 -16.49
N TYR A 28 14.58 -3.07 -15.69
CA TYR A 28 14.71 -3.20 -14.25
C TYR A 28 13.38 -3.74 -13.71
N GLN A 29 13.34 -5.04 -13.48
CA GLN A 29 12.13 -5.69 -12.99
C GLN A 29 11.95 -5.29 -11.53
N ARG A 30 10.99 -4.41 -11.27
CA ARG A 30 10.67 -3.93 -9.91
C ARG A 30 10.01 -5.03 -9.09
N GLU A 31 9.13 -5.78 -9.75
CA GLU A 31 8.27 -6.79 -9.16
C GLU A 31 8.98 -8.14 -9.06
N LEU A 32 8.61 -8.93 -8.05
CA LEU A 32 8.99 -10.33 -7.95
C LEU A 32 8.27 -11.15 -9.02
N ALA A 33 9.00 -12.05 -9.67
CA ALA A 33 8.44 -12.93 -10.69
C ALA A 33 7.48 -13.97 -10.09
N PRO A 34 6.45 -14.43 -10.83
CA PRO A 34 5.66 -15.60 -10.45
C PRO A 34 6.57 -16.80 -10.14
N GLY A 35 6.23 -17.57 -9.11
CA GLY A 35 7.03 -18.70 -8.61
C GLY A 35 8.15 -18.31 -7.64
N THR A 36 8.40 -17.01 -7.41
CA THR A 36 9.36 -16.57 -6.38
C THR A 36 8.85 -16.99 -5.00
N ARG A 37 9.75 -17.60 -4.21
CA ARG A 37 9.44 -18.01 -2.83
C ARG A 37 9.90 -16.97 -1.82
N LEU A 38 9.01 -16.64 -0.91
CA LEU A 38 9.22 -15.78 0.26
C LEU A 38 8.78 -16.58 1.49
N GLU A 39 9.71 -17.18 2.22
CA GLU A 39 9.42 -18.12 3.32
C GLU A 39 8.45 -19.25 2.86
N GLN A 40 7.26 -19.35 3.47
CA GLN A 40 6.21 -20.32 3.10
C GLN A 40 5.32 -19.85 1.94
N TYR A 41 5.53 -18.67 1.40
CA TYR A 41 4.69 -18.10 0.36
C TYR A 41 5.33 -18.22 -1.01
N GLU A 42 4.52 -18.51 -2.02
CA GLU A 42 4.92 -18.51 -3.43
C GLU A 42 4.12 -17.45 -4.18
N ILE A 43 4.81 -16.51 -4.84
CA ILE A 43 4.19 -15.45 -5.61
C ILE A 43 3.47 -16.03 -6.83
N ILE A 44 2.19 -15.71 -6.96
CA ILE A 44 1.38 -16.10 -8.12
C ILE A 44 1.41 -15.00 -9.18
N ARG A 45 1.12 -13.75 -8.78
CA ARG A 45 1.11 -12.59 -9.67
C ARG A 45 1.09 -11.29 -8.91
N VAL A 46 1.43 -10.20 -9.58
CA VAL A 46 1.25 -8.84 -9.08
C VAL A 46 -0.25 -8.48 -9.08
N LEU A 47 -0.71 -7.85 -7.99
CA LEU A 47 -2.04 -7.24 -7.88
C LEU A 47 -1.98 -5.73 -8.10
N GLY A 48 -0.90 -5.08 -7.65
CA GLY A 48 -0.68 -3.66 -7.81
C GLY A 48 0.75 -3.26 -7.49
N SER A 49 1.23 -2.20 -8.14
CA SER A 49 2.58 -1.64 -7.94
C SER A 49 2.45 -0.13 -7.82
N GLY A 50 2.94 0.43 -6.73
CA GLY A 50 2.85 1.85 -6.41
C GLY A 50 4.18 2.47 -6.01
N GLY A 51 4.15 3.74 -5.62
CA GLY A 51 5.35 4.47 -5.18
C GLY A 51 5.91 4.00 -3.83
N PHE A 52 5.12 3.31 -3.03
CA PHE A 52 5.48 2.91 -1.66
C PHE A 52 5.64 1.41 -1.46
N GLY A 53 5.11 0.62 -2.39
CA GLY A 53 5.15 -0.83 -2.27
C GLY A 53 4.52 -1.54 -3.44
N ILE A 54 4.64 -2.86 -3.40
CA ILE A 54 4.10 -3.76 -4.41
C ILE A 54 3.23 -4.78 -3.69
N THR A 55 2.08 -5.07 -4.26
CA THR A 55 1.11 -6.01 -3.72
C THR A 55 1.00 -7.22 -4.64
N TYR A 56 1.08 -8.41 -4.07
CA TYR A 56 1.06 -9.68 -4.78
C TYR A 56 -0.07 -10.58 -4.31
N LEU A 57 -0.64 -11.34 -5.22
CA LEU A 57 -1.34 -12.57 -4.88
C LEU A 57 -0.28 -13.66 -4.70
N ALA A 58 -0.35 -14.39 -3.60
CA ALA A 58 0.56 -15.48 -3.29
C ALA A 58 -0.18 -16.71 -2.75
N LYS A 59 0.47 -17.85 -2.80
CA LYS A 59 0.02 -19.11 -2.22
C LYS A 59 0.77 -19.34 -0.90
N ASP A 60 0.05 -19.50 0.19
CA ASP A 60 0.58 -20.08 1.42
C ASP A 60 0.70 -21.60 1.22
N LEU A 61 1.94 -22.09 1.14
CA LEU A 61 2.22 -23.49 0.80
C LEU A 61 1.93 -24.43 1.98
N PHE A 62 1.96 -23.94 3.23
CA PHE A 62 1.64 -24.76 4.39
C PHE A 62 0.14 -24.90 4.60
N LEU A 63 -0.60 -23.78 4.47
CA LEU A 63 -2.04 -23.77 4.67
C LEU A 63 -2.83 -24.02 3.37
N ASN A 64 -2.12 -24.15 2.23
CA ASN A 64 -2.71 -24.39 0.90
C ASN A 64 -3.82 -23.40 0.53
N ARG A 65 -3.65 -22.12 0.88
CA ARG A 65 -4.63 -21.05 0.61
C ARG A 65 -3.98 -19.86 -0.08
N ASN A 66 -4.79 -19.06 -0.76
CA ASN A 66 -4.32 -17.79 -1.31
C ASN A 66 -4.26 -16.73 -0.22
N VAL A 67 -3.23 -15.90 -0.28
CA VAL A 67 -2.99 -14.74 0.57
C VAL A 67 -2.58 -13.56 -0.28
N VAL A 68 -2.65 -12.37 0.26
CA VAL A 68 -2.08 -11.16 -0.35
C VAL A 68 -0.82 -10.79 0.41
N ILE A 69 0.26 -10.54 -0.32
CA ILE A 69 1.53 -10.07 0.27
C ILE A 69 1.78 -8.64 -0.17
N LYS A 70 2.05 -7.76 0.78
CA LYS A 70 2.51 -6.40 0.54
C LYS A 70 4.01 -6.32 0.83
N GLU A 71 4.76 -5.76 -0.12
CA GLU A 71 6.20 -5.52 -0.05
C GLU A 71 6.48 -4.04 0.16
N ASN A 72 7.33 -3.69 1.09
CA ASN A 72 7.84 -2.34 1.20
C ASN A 72 8.82 -2.04 0.06
N PHE A 73 8.43 -1.18 -0.86
CA PHE A 73 9.24 -0.76 -2.00
C PHE A 73 9.06 0.75 -2.26
N PRO A 74 9.69 1.63 -1.48
CA PRO A 74 9.61 3.08 -1.68
C PRO A 74 10.46 3.49 -2.89
N SER A 75 9.86 3.47 -4.09
CA SER A 75 10.56 3.63 -5.37
C SER A 75 11.24 4.99 -5.55
N SER A 76 10.88 6.00 -4.75
CA SER A 76 11.54 7.31 -4.76
C SER A 76 12.95 7.28 -4.17
N CYS A 77 13.25 6.32 -3.28
CA CYS A 77 14.52 6.24 -2.57
C CYS A 77 15.16 4.84 -2.57
N SER A 78 14.60 3.88 -3.32
CA SER A 78 15.13 2.52 -3.40
C SER A 78 15.00 1.90 -4.79
N TYR A 79 15.81 0.86 -5.04
CA TYR A 79 15.78 0.04 -6.23
C TYR A 79 15.93 -1.44 -5.86
N ARG A 80 15.51 -2.33 -6.76
CA ARG A 80 15.82 -3.76 -6.66
C ARG A 80 17.11 -4.06 -7.42
N ASP A 81 18.08 -4.60 -6.71
CA ASP A 81 19.33 -5.06 -7.28
C ASP A 81 19.04 -6.25 -8.24
N PRO A 82 19.36 -6.13 -9.55
CA PRO A 82 19.01 -7.13 -10.53
C PRO A 82 19.76 -8.45 -10.38
N LEU A 83 20.88 -8.46 -9.67
CA LEU A 83 21.70 -9.65 -9.46
C LEU A 83 21.26 -10.45 -8.23
N THR A 84 20.90 -9.75 -7.15
CA THR A 84 20.58 -10.38 -5.87
C THR A 84 19.07 -10.38 -5.57
N GLY A 85 18.27 -9.57 -6.27
CA GLY A 85 16.85 -9.36 -5.99
C GLY A 85 16.60 -8.51 -4.73
N HIS A 86 17.67 -8.10 -4.02
CA HIS A 86 17.55 -7.31 -2.79
C HIS A 86 17.14 -5.87 -3.09
N ILE A 87 16.32 -5.30 -2.22
CA ILE A 87 15.99 -3.88 -2.25
C ILE A 87 17.06 -3.11 -1.50
N ARG A 88 17.56 -2.05 -2.13
CA ARG A 88 18.62 -1.19 -1.60
C ARG A 88 18.25 0.29 -1.77
N PRO A 89 18.71 1.19 -0.90
CA PRO A 89 18.60 2.63 -1.14
C PRO A 89 19.38 3.01 -2.40
N ASN A 90 18.90 4.01 -3.17
CA ASN A 90 19.54 4.44 -4.42
C ASN A 90 20.96 4.98 -4.19
N ASN A 91 21.19 5.61 -3.04
CA ASN A 91 22.47 6.22 -2.63
C ASN A 91 22.50 6.40 -1.10
N GLU A 92 23.61 6.92 -0.55
CA GLU A 92 23.76 7.18 0.89
C GLU A 92 22.76 8.20 1.43
N HIS A 93 22.37 9.21 0.64
CA HIS A 93 21.38 10.23 1.06
C HIS A 93 19.97 9.63 1.17
N ASP A 94 19.69 8.57 0.43
CA ASP A 94 18.39 7.88 0.47
C ASP A 94 18.29 6.86 1.61
N LEU A 95 19.39 6.53 2.29
CA LEU A 95 19.43 5.53 3.36
C LEU A 95 18.49 5.90 4.52
N GLU A 96 18.45 7.16 4.92
CA GLU A 96 17.59 7.62 6.00
C GLU A 96 16.11 7.49 5.60
N ASN A 97 15.75 7.95 4.39
CA ASN A 97 14.38 7.85 3.85
C ASN A 97 13.93 6.38 3.72
N TYR A 98 14.82 5.52 3.23
CA TYR A 98 14.55 4.09 3.10
C TYR A 98 14.33 3.42 4.47
N THR A 99 15.24 3.68 5.42
CA THR A 99 15.14 3.13 6.78
C THR A 99 13.85 3.58 7.47
N TRP A 100 13.47 4.81 7.23
CA TRP A 100 12.25 5.37 7.80
C TRP A 100 10.99 4.77 7.16
N ALA A 101 10.96 4.58 5.84
CA ALA A 101 9.88 3.89 5.13
C ALA A 101 9.71 2.46 5.64
N LEU A 102 10.83 1.75 5.84
CA LEU A 102 10.84 0.38 6.38
C LEU A 102 10.24 0.32 7.79
N LYS A 103 10.70 1.20 8.69
CA LYS A 103 10.15 1.29 10.07
C LYS A 103 8.65 1.61 10.07
N SER A 104 8.23 2.54 9.21
CA SER A 104 6.81 2.92 9.10
C SER A 104 5.94 1.79 8.58
N PHE A 105 6.44 1.03 7.62
CA PHE A 105 5.77 -0.15 7.07
C PHE A 105 5.61 -1.25 8.13
N LEU A 106 6.64 -1.53 8.90
CA LEU A 106 6.59 -2.50 10.00
C LEU A 106 5.63 -2.04 11.11
N SER A 107 5.66 -0.76 11.48
CA SER A 107 4.74 -0.19 12.47
C SER A 107 3.28 -0.24 12.01
N GLU A 108 3.01 0.01 10.71
CA GLU A 108 1.68 -0.15 10.11
C GLU A 108 1.21 -1.60 10.26
N ALA A 109 2.04 -2.56 9.83
CA ALA A 109 1.70 -3.98 9.92
C ALA A 109 1.43 -4.45 11.36
N GLN A 110 2.24 -3.99 12.33
CA GLN A 110 2.05 -4.28 13.76
C GLN A 110 0.73 -3.71 14.27
N THR A 111 0.43 -2.44 13.96
CA THR A 111 -0.85 -1.80 14.34
C THR A 111 -2.04 -2.56 13.77
N LEU A 112 -1.98 -2.94 12.49
CA LEU A 112 -3.06 -3.68 11.83
C LEU A 112 -3.23 -5.10 12.40
N ALA A 113 -2.14 -5.75 12.81
CA ALA A 113 -2.18 -7.09 13.40
C ALA A 113 -2.95 -7.16 14.73
N GLU A 114 -3.07 -6.03 15.45
CA GLU A 114 -3.85 -5.91 16.69
C GLU A 114 -5.36 -5.72 16.44
N LEU A 115 -5.75 -5.41 15.20
CA LEU A 115 -7.14 -5.16 14.86
C LEU A 115 -7.90 -6.46 14.57
N ASN A 116 -9.10 -6.56 15.16
CA ASN A 116 -10.01 -7.66 14.91
C ASN A 116 -11.42 -7.12 14.62
N HIS A 117 -11.69 -6.89 13.34
CA HIS A 117 -12.98 -6.38 12.89
C HIS A 117 -13.28 -6.92 11.48
N PRO A 118 -14.51 -7.41 11.18
CA PRO A 118 -14.84 -8.03 9.89
C PRO A 118 -14.71 -7.07 8.68
N GLY A 119 -14.75 -5.76 8.92
CA GLY A 119 -14.56 -4.72 7.90
C GLY A 119 -13.12 -4.23 7.77
N ILE A 120 -12.13 -4.93 8.33
CA ILE A 120 -10.71 -4.60 8.24
C ILE A 120 -9.93 -5.84 7.83
N VAL A 121 -9.05 -5.70 6.84
CA VAL A 121 -8.21 -6.81 6.39
C VAL A 121 -7.32 -7.33 7.52
N ARG A 122 -7.27 -8.64 7.69
CA ARG A 122 -6.51 -9.29 8.75
C ARG A 122 -5.07 -9.54 8.30
N ILE A 123 -4.10 -9.11 9.13
CA ILE A 123 -2.68 -9.45 8.95
C ILE A 123 -2.45 -10.86 9.48
N LEU A 124 -1.75 -11.68 8.70
CA LEU A 124 -1.46 -13.08 8.99
C LEU A 124 -0.03 -13.27 9.49
N SER A 125 0.93 -12.57 8.88
CA SER A 125 2.34 -12.60 9.29
C SER A 125 3.07 -11.34 8.83
N VAL A 126 4.18 -11.02 9.48
CA VAL A 126 5.14 -9.97 9.11
C VAL A 126 6.52 -10.59 9.12
N PHE A 127 7.32 -10.35 8.09
CA PHE A 127 8.67 -10.92 7.96
C PHE A 127 9.58 -10.01 7.14
N GLU A 128 10.88 -10.20 7.30
CA GLU A 128 11.90 -9.49 6.55
C GLU A 128 12.61 -10.44 5.59
N ALA A 129 12.77 -10.04 4.34
CA ALA A 129 13.52 -10.75 3.31
C ALA A 129 14.01 -9.76 2.25
N ASN A 130 15.00 -10.16 1.43
CA ASN A 130 15.48 -9.37 0.30
C ASN A 130 15.85 -7.91 0.65
N GLY A 131 16.35 -7.67 1.87
CA GLY A 131 16.72 -6.33 2.34
C GLY A 131 15.54 -5.40 2.63
N THR A 132 14.30 -5.90 2.66
CA THR A 132 13.07 -5.15 2.96
C THR A 132 12.13 -5.95 3.85
N ALA A 133 10.94 -5.42 4.11
CA ALA A 133 9.90 -6.09 4.87
C ALA A 133 8.67 -6.41 4.01
N TYR A 134 7.99 -7.45 4.43
CA TYR A 134 6.74 -7.94 3.86
C TYR A 134 5.71 -8.16 4.97
N PHE A 135 4.44 -8.03 4.64
CA PHE A 135 3.41 -8.66 5.43
C PHE A 135 2.42 -9.42 4.56
N ALA A 136 2.01 -10.59 5.07
CA ALA A 136 0.95 -11.37 4.48
C ALA A 136 -0.37 -11.03 5.14
N MET A 137 -1.41 -10.89 4.34
CA MET A 137 -2.77 -10.60 4.78
C MET A 137 -3.78 -11.51 4.12
N GLU A 138 -4.96 -11.57 4.69
CA GLU A 138 -6.06 -12.35 4.16
C GLU A 138 -6.41 -11.91 2.72
N ASN A 139 -6.63 -12.89 1.84
CA ASN A 139 -7.14 -12.64 0.51
C ASN A 139 -8.67 -12.52 0.58
N ILE A 140 -9.16 -11.29 0.54
CA ILE A 140 -10.60 -11.00 0.59
C ILE A 140 -11.21 -11.31 -0.77
N THR A 141 -12.19 -12.23 -0.78
CA THR A 141 -13.01 -12.47 -1.97
C THR A 141 -14.05 -11.38 -2.10
N GLY A 142 -13.87 -10.51 -3.06
CA GLY A 142 -14.74 -9.33 -3.27
C GLY A 142 -14.24 -8.47 -4.42
N LEU A 143 -14.99 -7.42 -4.71
CA LEU A 143 -14.66 -6.45 -5.75
C LEU A 143 -14.47 -5.07 -5.11
N SER A 144 -13.53 -4.30 -5.61
CA SER A 144 -13.31 -2.94 -5.14
C SER A 144 -14.45 -2.01 -5.58
N LEU A 145 -14.73 -0.98 -4.79
CA LEU A 145 -15.82 -0.03 -5.12
C LEU A 145 -15.53 0.79 -6.37
N ASP A 146 -14.28 0.99 -6.76
CA ASP A 146 -13.92 1.62 -8.04
C ASP A 146 -14.34 0.74 -9.22
N TYR A 147 -13.97 -0.55 -9.20
CA TYR A 147 -14.38 -1.50 -10.24
C TYR A 147 -15.91 -1.62 -10.33
N LEU A 148 -16.60 -1.72 -9.19
CA LEU A 148 -18.06 -1.78 -9.14
C LEU A 148 -18.70 -0.50 -9.67
N GLY A 149 -18.17 0.67 -9.29
CA GLY A 149 -18.61 1.97 -9.76
C GLY A 149 -18.45 2.12 -11.28
N GLU A 150 -17.28 1.81 -11.81
CA GLU A 150 -17.02 1.83 -13.26
C GLU A 150 -17.98 0.90 -14.02
N LYS A 151 -18.18 -0.32 -13.51
CA LYS A 151 -19.09 -1.28 -14.12
C LYS A 151 -20.53 -0.79 -14.13
N LEU A 152 -21.03 -0.22 -13.03
CA LEU A 152 -22.37 0.35 -12.96
C LEU A 152 -22.53 1.51 -13.92
N HIS A 153 -21.60 2.46 -13.93
CA HIS A 153 -21.63 3.60 -14.84
C HIS A 153 -21.60 3.19 -16.32
N SER A 154 -20.75 2.21 -16.67
CA SER A 154 -20.64 1.71 -18.05
C SER A 154 -21.91 1.03 -18.56
N THR A 155 -22.73 0.46 -17.67
CA THR A 155 -24.03 -0.16 -17.99
C THR A 155 -25.21 0.78 -17.84
N GLY A 156 -24.99 2.06 -17.51
CA GLY A 156 -26.03 3.04 -17.28
C GLY A 156 -26.80 2.86 -15.95
N HIS A 157 -26.33 1.95 -15.10
CA HIS A 157 -26.89 1.74 -13.77
C HIS A 157 -26.23 2.65 -12.74
N ARG A 158 -26.91 2.86 -11.62
CA ARG A 158 -26.40 3.62 -10.49
C ARG A 158 -26.77 2.93 -9.20
N TYR A 159 -25.99 3.21 -8.16
CA TYR A 159 -26.35 2.80 -6.80
C TYR A 159 -27.69 3.46 -6.40
N THR A 160 -28.54 2.69 -5.76
CA THR A 160 -29.75 3.22 -5.12
C THR A 160 -29.38 3.97 -3.83
N GLU A 161 -30.28 4.84 -3.38
CA GLU A 161 -30.09 5.57 -2.12
C GLU A 161 -29.95 4.63 -0.92
N ASP A 162 -30.70 3.53 -0.88
CA ASP A 162 -30.66 2.54 0.20
C ASP A 162 -29.37 1.75 0.21
N GLU A 163 -28.83 1.38 -0.95
CA GLU A 163 -27.50 0.74 -1.06
C GLU A 163 -26.40 1.65 -0.54
N LEU A 164 -26.41 2.92 -0.94
CA LEU A 164 -25.43 3.91 -0.49
C LEU A 164 -25.54 4.17 1.01
N LYS A 165 -26.75 4.34 1.55
CA LYS A 165 -26.98 4.50 3.00
C LYS A 165 -26.50 3.27 3.79
N GLY A 166 -26.79 2.07 3.29
CA GLY A 166 -26.33 0.82 3.88
C GLY A 166 -24.81 0.71 3.90
N LEU A 167 -24.17 1.04 2.78
CA LEU A 167 -22.70 1.04 2.66
C LEU A 167 -22.08 2.09 3.59
N LEU A 168 -22.58 3.32 3.58
CA LEU A 168 -22.11 4.41 4.43
C LEU A 168 -22.19 4.03 5.91
N THR A 169 -23.33 3.49 6.35
CA THR A 169 -23.53 3.08 7.73
C THR A 169 -22.49 2.03 8.19
N ARG A 170 -22.18 1.05 7.31
CA ARG A 170 -21.17 0.03 7.62
C ARG A 170 -19.78 0.62 7.66
N LEU A 171 -19.40 1.49 6.72
CA LEU A 171 -18.11 2.17 6.71
C LEU A 171 -17.91 3.05 7.94
N LEU A 172 -18.92 3.81 8.35
CA LEU A 172 -18.85 4.64 9.54
C LEU A 172 -18.65 3.81 10.82
N ARG A 173 -19.23 2.61 10.92
CA ARG A 173 -18.99 1.69 12.05
C ARG A 173 -17.55 1.17 12.06
N ILE A 174 -16.97 0.88 10.90
CA ILE A 174 -15.56 0.49 10.80
C ILE A 174 -14.66 1.64 11.26
N LEU A 175 -14.96 2.87 10.82
CA LEU A 175 -14.21 4.05 11.23
C LEU A 175 -14.36 4.36 12.73
N ASP A 176 -15.55 4.21 13.30
CA ASP A 176 -15.75 4.34 14.75
C ASP A 176 -14.87 3.36 15.55
N TYR A 177 -14.79 2.10 15.09
CA TYR A 177 -13.89 1.11 15.68
C TYR A 177 -12.41 1.52 15.59
N LEU A 178 -11.95 2.06 14.45
CA LEU A 178 -10.58 2.55 14.28
C LEU A 178 -10.29 3.80 15.11
N HIS A 179 -11.18 4.78 15.02
CA HIS A 179 -11.01 6.09 15.66
C HIS A 179 -11.06 6.01 17.19
N SER A 180 -11.87 5.10 17.76
CA SER A 180 -11.87 4.82 19.21
C SER A 180 -10.52 4.28 19.72
N ARG A 181 -9.65 3.81 18.80
CA ARG A 181 -8.29 3.33 19.08
C ARG A 181 -7.20 4.31 18.62
N HIS A 182 -7.60 5.54 18.23
CA HIS A 182 -6.71 6.56 17.67
C HIS A 182 -5.97 6.13 16.41
N ILE A 183 -6.56 5.20 15.64
CA ILE A 183 -6.03 4.72 14.35
C ILE A 183 -6.81 5.42 13.25
N TYR A 184 -6.11 5.99 12.27
CA TYR A 184 -6.67 6.67 11.12
C TYR A 184 -6.22 5.96 9.84
N HIS A 185 -7.14 5.73 8.91
CA HIS A 185 -6.85 5.01 7.66
C HIS A 185 -6.02 5.84 6.69
N ARG A 186 -6.34 7.14 6.54
CA ARG A 186 -5.60 8.16 5.78
C ARG A 186 -5.54 7.97 4.27
N ASP A 187 -6.08 6.89 3.71
CA ASP A 187 -6.14 6.64 2.26
C ASP A 187 -7.48 5.96 1.87
N ILE A 188 -8.60 6.44 2.43
CA ILE A 188 -9.92 5.95 2.05
C ILE A 188 -10.24 6.46 0.64
N LYS A 189 -10.55 5.52 -0.26
CA LYS A 189 -10.96 5.75 -1.64
C LYS A 189 -11.64 4.49 -2.17
N PRO A 190 -12.39 4.55 -3.28
CA PRO A 190 -13.09 3.38 -3.81
C PRO A 190 -12.20 2.15 -4.03
N GLY A 191 -10.95 2.33 -4.49
CA GLY A 191 -9.99 1.23 -4.72
C GLY A 191 -9.49 0.54 -3.44
N ASN A 192 -9.61 1.19 -2.27
CA ASN A 192 -9.17 0.64 -0.99
C ASN A 192 -10.34 0.09 -0.15
N ILE A 193 -11.52 -0.06 -0.75
CA ILE A 193 -12.71 -0.64 -0.12
C ILE A 193 -13.17 -1.82 -0.98
N LEU A 194 -13.00 -3.03 -0.48
CA LEU A 194 -13.54 -4.23 -1.11
C LEU A 194 -14.94 -4.50 -0.58
N LEU A 195 -15.87 -4.83 -1.48
CA LEU A 195 -17.20 -5.28 -1.11
C LEU A 195 -17.26 -6.79 -1.32
N THR A 196 -17.48 -7.56 -0.24
CA THR A 196 -17.63 -9.02 -0.32
C THR A 196 -18.95 -9.41 -0.97
N GLU A 197 -19.12 -10.68 -1.31
CA GLU A 197 -20.38 -11.20 -1.89
C GLU A 197 -21.57 -11.00 -0.94
N GLU A 198 -21.34 -10.99 0.38
CA GLU A 198 -22.35 -10.72 1.41
C GLU A 198 -22.63 -9.20 1.57
N GLY A 199 -21.97 -8.36 0.77
CA GLY A 199 -22.12 -6.92 0.81
C GLY A 199 -21.43 -6.25 2.00
N THR A 200 -20.45 -6.91 2.64
CA THR A 200 -19.66 -6.33 3.73
C THR A 200 -18.50 -5.53 3.15
N PRO A 201 -18.36 -4.22 3.45
CA PRO A 201 -17.19 -3.46 3.06
C PRO A 201 -15.99 -3.84 3.94
N VAL A 202 -14.84 -4.04 3.30
CA VAL A 202 -13.56 -4.33 3.97
C VAL A 202 -12.55 -3.28 3.56
N LEU A 203 -12.02 -2.55 4.53
CA LEU A 203 -10.93 -1.59 4.31
C LEU A 203 -9.60 -2.34 4.16
N ILE A 204 -8.88 -1.98 3.10
CA ILE A 204 -7.55 -2.48 2.78
C ILE A 204 -6.58 -1.30 2.60
N ASP A 205 -5.31 -1.55 2.66
CA ASP A 205 -4.25 -0.61 2.28
C ASP A 205 -4.24 0.70 3.08
N PHE A 206 -3.89 0.62 4.35
CA PHE A 206 -3.75 1.77 5.25
C PHE A 206 -2.60 2.68 4.81
N GLY A 207 -2.82 3.99 4.84
CA GLY A 207 -1.90 4.99 4.27
C GLY A 207 -0.77 5.44 5.21
N ALA A 208 -0.44 4.71 6.29
CA ALA A 208 0.56 5.13 7.28
C ALA A 208 1.96 5.31 6.66
N ALA A 209 2.39 4.40 5.79
CA ALA A 209 3.68 4.49 5.10
C ALA A 209 3.79 5.72 4.19
N ARG A 210 2.68 6.15 3.59
CA ARG A 210 2.64 7.37 2.76
C ARG A 210 2.85 8.63 3.57
N HIS A 211 2.28 8.68 4.78
CA HIS A 211 2.42 9.85 5.66
C HIS A 211 3.84 10.03 6.13
N ALA A 212 4.49 8.95 6.24
CA ALA A 212 5.79 8.85 6.77
C ALA A 212 6.84 9.50 5.85
N LEU A 213 6.91 9.17 4.58
CA LEU A 213 7.84 9.77 3.62
C LEU A 213 7.57 11.26 3.34
N LYS A 214 6.36 11.77 3.64
CA LYS A 214 6.00 13.18 3.47
C LYS A 214 6.79 14.15 4.34
N LEU A 215 7.22 13.73 5.51
CA LEU A 215 7.98 14.60 6.44
C LEU A 215 9.38 14.92 5.91
N HIS A 216 9.90 14.14 4.98
CA HIS A 216 11.26 14.26 4.45
C HIS A 216 11.33 14.56 2.95
N ALA A 217 10.22 14.48 2.22
CA ALA A 217 10.18 14.77 0.79
C ALA A 217 9.34 16.02 0.49
N ALA A 218 9.86 16.91 -0.35
CA ALA A 218 9.18 18.13 -0.79
C ALA A 218 7.88 17.87 -1.60
N THR A 219 7.56 16.59 -1.90
CA THR A 219 6.40 16.21 -2.71
C THR A 219 5.38 15.48 -1.86
N VAL A 220 4.26 16.13 -1.62
CA VAL A 220 3.09 15.56 -0.95
C VAL A 220 2.38 14.61 -1.92
N LEU A 221 2.63 13.29 -1.79
CA LEU A 221 1.93 12.28 -2.58
C LEU A 221 0.56 12.01 -1.94
N THR A 222 -0.46 12.73 -2.39
CA THR A 222 -1.87 12.53 -1.99
C THR A 222 -2.62 11.80 -3.09
N THR A 223 -3.64 11.04 -2.70
CA THR A 223 -4.61 10.56 -3.68
C THR A 223 -5.51 11.73 -4.08
N GLN A 224 -5.30 12.20 -5.32
CA GLN A 224 -5.98 13.39 -5.83
C GLN A 224 -7.51 13.24 -5.71
N GLY A 225 -8.17 14.27 -5.16
CA GLY A 225 -9.62 14.31 -4.95
C GLY A 225 -10.12 13.61 -3.68
N TYR A 226 -9.36 12.67 -3.10
CA TYR A 226 -9.78 11.91 -1.91
C TYR A 226 -9.09 12.33 -0.61
N SER A 227 -7.88 12.88 -0.69
CA SER A 227 -7.17 13.32 0.50
C SER A 227 -7.73 14.65 1.01
N SER A 228 -7.92 14.75 2.33
CA SER A 228 -8.39 15.97 2.97
C SER A 228 -7.39 17.15 2.82
N PRO A 229 -7.86 18.41 2.93
CA PRO A 229 -7.00 19.59 2.78
C PRO A 229 -5.77 19.58 3.69
N GLU A 230 -5.92 19.16 4.96
CA GLU A 230 -4.81 19.07 5.91
C GLU A 230 -3.79 17.98 5.50
N GLN A 231 -4.28 16.87 4.91
CA GLN A 231 -3.39 15.85 4.34
C GLN A 231 -2.66 16.39 3.11
N ALA A 232 -3.36 17.09 2.21
CA ALA A 232 -2.79 17.67 1.01
C ALA A 232 -1.73 18.73 1.32
N LEU A 233 -1.90 19.49 2.38
CA LEU A 233 -0.97 20.51 2.85
C LEU A 233 0.18 19.97 3.71
N GLY A 234 0.23 18.65 3.96
CA GLY A 234 1.26 18.03 4.82
C GLY A 234 1.18 18.47 6.28
N LYS A 235 0.00 18.93 6.75
CA LYS A 235 -0.20 19.34 8.13
C LYS A 235 -0.15 18.14 9.08
N THR A 236 0.31 18.39 10.30
CA THR A 236 0.42 17.37 11.35
C THR A 236 -0.91 17.09 12.06
N ASN A 237 -1.90 17.98 11.93
CA ASN A 237 -3.21 17.84 12.59
C ASN A 237 -4.14 16.97 11.74
N ILE A 238 -3.91 15.67 11.74
CA ILE A 238 -4.74 14.65 11.10
C ILE A 238 -5.56 13.97 12.19
N GLY A 239 -6.84 13.77 11.92
CA GLY A 239 -7.77 13.18 12.86
C GLY A 239 -8.90 12.42 12.18
N PRO A 240 -9.95 12.02 12.95
CA PRO A 240 -11.12 11.33 12.40
C PRO A 240 -11.78 12.07 11.22
N TRP A 241 -11.76 13.41 11.25
CA TRP A 241 -12.32 14.25 10.19
C TRP A 241 -11.65 14.05 8.83
N SER A 242 -10.36 13.69 8.81
CA SER A 242 -9.63 13.43 7.56
C SER A 242 -10.16 12.19 6.85
N ASP A 243 -10.46 11.12 7.60
CA ASP A 243 -11.09 9.92 7.05
C ASP A 243 -12.55 10.18 6.64
N LEU A 244 -13.29 10.99 7.41
CA LEU A 244 -14.66 11.36 7.06
C LEU A 244 -14.73 12.18 5.77
N TYR A 245 -13.77 13.10 5.55
CA TYR A 245 -13.64 13.80 4.27
C TYR A 245 -13.44 12.79 3.12
N SER A 246 -12.52 11.84 3.28
CA SER A 246 -12.23 10.81 2.27
C SER A 246 -13.41 9.88 2.00
N VAL A 247 -14.25 9.58 3.00
CA VAL A 247 -15.55 8.89 2.82
C VAL A 247 -16.49 9.75 1.98
N GLY A 248 -16.66 11.04 2.30
CA GLY A 248 -17.48 11.95 1.51
C GLY A 248 -17.03 12.00 0.04
N ALA A 249 -15.73 12.13 -0.20
CA ALA A 249 -15.14 12.11 -1.54
C ALA A 249 -15.37 10.76 -2.26
N THR A 250 -15.29 9.65 -1.54
CA THR A 250 -15.60 8.31 -2.06
C THR A 250 -17.05 8.21 -2.53
N PHE A 251 -18.00 8.65 -1.70
CA PHE A 251 -19.42 8.63 -2.07
C PHE A 251 -19.74 9.60 -3.21
N TYR A 252 -19.10 10.76 -3.24
CA TYR A 252 -19.19 11.66 -4.39
C TYR A 252 -18.78 10.94 -5.69
N ALA A 253 -17.65 10.23 -5.68
CA ALA A 253 -17.17 9.48 -6.84
C ALA A 253 -18.13 8.34 -7.25
N LEU A 254 -18.72 7.61 -6.28
CA LEU A 254 -19.71 6.56 -6.57
C LEU A 254 -20.98 7.12 -7.21
N LEU A 255 -21.39 8.35 -6.85
CA LEU A 255 -22.56 9.02 -7.38
C LEU A 255 -22.34 9.64 -8.76
N THR A 256 -21.16 10.26 -8.97
CA THR A 256 -20.87 11.07 -10.17
C THR A 256 -20.06 10.34 -11.22
N GLY A 257 -19.35 9.26 -10.84
CA GLY A 257 -18.42 8.51 -11.70
C GLY A 257 -16.99 9.08 -11.73
N HIS A 258 -16.71 10.15 -11.02
CA HIS A 258 -15.38 10.78 -10.98
C HIS A 258 -15.09 11.37 -9.60
N PRO A 259 -13.81 11.42 -9.19
CA PRO A 259 -13.44 12.02 -7.92
C PRO A 259 -13.78 13.51 -7.89
N PRO A 260 -13.96 14.11 -6.70
CA PRO A 260 -14.08 15.55 -6.55
C PRO A 260 -12.85 16.28 -7.12
N GLU A 261 -13.03 17.53 -7.53
CA GLU A 261 -11.91 18.42 -7.78
C GLU A 261 -11.05 18.58 -6.53
N ARG A 262 -9.80 19.00 -6.70
CA ARG A 262 -8.91 19.22 -5.56
C ARG A 262 -9.50 20.27 -4.62
N ALA A 263 -9.51 19.93 -3.34
CA ALA A 263 -9.82 20.88 -2.27
C ALA A 263 -8.66 21.90 -2.07
#